data_3770dee75c8c0951e788b864070fda07
#
_entry.id   3770dee75c8c0951e788b864070fda07
#
_cell.length_a   1.000
_cell.length_b   1.000
_cell.length_c   1.000
_cell.angle_alpha   90.00
_cell.angle_beta   90.00
_cell.angle_gamma   90.00
#
_symmetry.space_group_name_H-M   'P 1'
#
loop_
_entity.id
_entity.type
_entity.pdbx_description
1 polymer ?
#
loop_
_entity_poly.entity_id
_entity_poly.type
_entity_poly.pdbx_seq_one_letter_code
_entity_poly.pdbx_strand_id
1 'polypeptide(L)'
;EAFEAEMSDAEADAGIAGRQLQWPRGKVLGGSSSLNGLLYVRGQKEDYDRWAELGNAGWSYAEVLPYFKKSEDQERGASDYHGVGGPLKVSDLRLRRPIAEHFIAGATESGIPFNADYNGATQEGVGYFQQTASKGLRWSTAKAFLRPARKRANLRVEVRAQITRVLFEGKRAVGIEYRQDGQLRQARASGEVILCAGAIGSPQILQCSGVGPRTLLEEVIIAVERDEGR
;
A
#
# COMPACT_ATOMS: atom_id res chain seq x y z
N GLU A 1 3.73 -9.55 20.33
CA GLU A 1 4.46 -9.08 19.13
C GLU A 1 4.65 -7.58 19.29
N ALA A 2 5.92 -7.16 19.42
CA ALA A 2 6.29 -5.79 19.70
C ALA A 2 5.97 -4.89 18.48
N PHE A 3 5.35 -3.75 18.77
CA PHE A 3 5.17 -2.65 17.85
C PHE A 3 6.51 -1.91 17.74
N GLU A 4 7.30 -2.22 16.72
CA GLU A 4 8.49 -1.45 16.38
C GLU A 4 8.10 -0.40 15.34
N ALA A 5 8.06 0.87 15.73
CA ALA A 5 8.11 1.99 14.81
C ALA A 5 9.56 2.13 14.33
N GLU A 6 9.82 1.88 13.05
CA GLU A 6 11.12 2.29 12.48
C GLU A 6 11.14 3.82 12.44
N MET A 7 12.04 4.41 13.23
CA MET A 7 12.42 5.80 13.07
C MET A 7 13.40 5.86 11.91
N SER A 8 13.00 6.49 10.81
CA SER A 8 13.96 6.92 9.80
C SER A 8 14.64 8.18 10.30
N ASP A 9 15.97 8.23 10.29
CA ASP A 9 16.72 9.47 10.38
C ASP A 9 16.36 10.28 9.11
N ALA A 10 15.38 11.17 9.26
CA ALA A 10 15.02 12.07 8.16
C ALA A 10 16.16 13.07 8.01
N GLU A 11 16.78 13.13 6.84
CA GLU A 11 17.54 14.31 6.44
C GLU A 11 16.68 15.56 6.70
N ALA A 12 17.32 16.62 7.18
CA ALA A 12 16.66 17.86 7.55
C ALA A 12 16.07 18.53 6.29
N ASP A 13 14.84 18.16 5.93
CA ASP A 13 14.09 18.84 4.87
C ASP A 13 13.74 20.24 5.35
N ALA A 14 14.08 21.25 4.55
CA ALA A 14 13.74 22.63 4.81
C ALA A 14 12.23 22.83 5.01
N GLY A 15 11.37 22.02 4.38
CA GLY A 15 9.92 22.04 4.50
C GLY A 15 9.41 21.64 5.89
N ILE A 16 10.18 20.91 6.67
CA ILE A 16 9.82 20.50 8.05
C ILE A 16 10.67 21.19 9.12
N ALA A 17 11.48 22.17 8.74
CA ALA A 17 12.33 22.95 9.64
C ALA A 17 13.25 22.09 10.53
N GLY A 18 13.83 21.01 9.98
CA GLY A 18 14.75 20.10 10.68
C GLY A 18 14.09 19.19 11.72
N ARG A 19 12.78 19.10 11.78
CA ARG A 19 12.08 18.20 12.70
C ARG A 19 12.21 16.76 12.26
N GLN A 20 12.37 15.86 13.22
CA GLN A 20 12.25 14.42 12.99
C GLN A 20 10.77 14.02 12.98
N LEU A 21 10.33 13.34 11.92
CA LEU A 21 8.99 12.79 11.82
C LEU A 21 9.01 11.29 12.04
N GLN A 22 8.17 10.82 12.96
CA GLN A 22 7.94 9.39 13.13
C GLN A 22 7.02 8.88 12.01
N TRP A 23 7.47 7.85 11.31
CA TRP A 23 6.70 7.20 10.22
C TRP A 23 6.39 5.75 10.60
N PRO A 24 5.38 5.50 11.44
CA PRO A 24 5.06 4.14 11.88
C PRO A 24 4.66 3.27 10.69
N ARG A 25 5.25 2.09 10.61
CA ARG A 25 4.94 1.05 9.63
C ARG A 25 4.71 -0.28 10.32
N GLY A 26 3.87 -1.13 9.72
CA GLY A 26 3.55 -2.43 10.28
C GLY A 26 4.62 -3.47 9.99
N LYS A 27 5.40 -3.85 11.00
CA LYS A 27 6.35 -4.98 10.96
C LYS A 27 5.67 -6.26 11.43
N VAL A 28 4.60 -6.65 10.74
CA VAL A 28 3.72 -7.76 11.08
C VAL A 28 3.08 -8.35 9.82
N LEU A 29 2.60 -9.61 9.89
CA LEU A 29 1.80 -10.16 8.79
C LEU A 29 0.57 -9.28 8.50
N GLY A 30 0.44 -8.86 7.25
CA GLY A 30 -0.54 -7.86 6.82
C GLY A 30 0.01 -6.43 6.77
N GLY A 31 1.27 -6.22 7.19
CA GLY A 31 1.91 -4.90 7.14
C GLY A 31 1.08 -3.83 7.83
N SER A 32 1.10 -2.62 7.31
CA SER A 32 0.38 -1.47 7.88
C SER A 32 -1.15 -1.64 7.90
N SER A 33 -1.73 -2.57 7.13
CA SER A 33 -3.17 -2.86 7.22
C SER A 33 -3.58 -3.46 8.58
N SER A 34 -2.61 -4.00 9.34
CA SER A 34 -2.84 -4.57 10.66
C SER A 34 -2.88 -3.50 11.78
N LEU A 35 -2.51 -2.24 11.49
CA LEU A 35 -2.42 -1.16 12.48
C LEU A 35 -2.91 0.22 12.00
N ASN A 36 -3.19 0.40 10.69
CA ASN A 36 -3.71 1.66 10.14
C ASN A 36 -5.10 2.04 10.69
N GLY A 37 -5.60 3.23 10.31
CA GLY A 37 -6.92 3.73 10.71
C GLY A 37 -8.11 3.05 10.03
N LEU A 38 -7.91 1.98 9.27
CA LEU A 38 -8.95 1.19 8.57
C LEU A 38 -9.62 1.89 7.39
N LEU A 39 -9.34 3.15 7.11
CA LEU A 39 -10.01 3.89 6.05
C LEU A 39 -9.83 3.18 4.70
N TYR A 40 -10.96 2.96 4.02
CA TYR A 40 -10.98 2.36 2.69
C TYR A 40 -11.24 3.42 1.64
N VAL A 41 -10.18 3.93 1.05
CA VAL A 41 -10.22 4.92 -0.02
C VAL A 41 -9.29 4.48 -1.14
N ARG A 42 -9.76 4.51 -2.37
CA ARG A 42 -8.98 4.27 -3.59
C ARG A 42 -8.39 5.60 -4.07
N GLY A 43 -7.42 5.55 -4.97
CA GLY A 43 -7.02 6.71 -5.76
C GLY A 43 -8.19 7.23 -6.62
N GLN A 44 -8.11 8.48 -7.03
CA GLN A 44 -9.06 9.07 -7.97
C GLN A 44 -8.88 8.45 -9.36
N LYS A 45 -9.90 8.57 -10.19
CA LYS A 45 -9.84 8.10 -11.58
C LYS A 45 -8.64 8.70 -12.32
N GLU A 46 -8.41 9.98 -12.11
CA GLU A 46 -7.34 10.77 -12.72
C GLU A 46 -5.95 10.27 -12.33
N ASP A 47 -5.77 9.71 -11.13
CA ASP A 47 -4.48 9.15 -10.69
C ASP A 47 -4.07 7.95 -11.58
N TYR A 48 -5.01 7.05 -11.83
CA TYR A 48 -4.77 5.86 -12.66
C TYR A 48 -4.67 6.20 -14.14
N ASP A 49 -5.56 7.07 -14.63
CA ASP A 49 -5.52 7.52 -16.02
C ASP A 49 -4.19 8.23 -16.31
N ARG A 50 -3.67 9.01 -15.34
CA ARG A 50 -2.33 9.61 -15.42
C ARG A 50 -1.22 8.57 -15.50
N TRP A 51 -1.32 7.46 -14.76
CA TRP A 51 -0.33 6.38 -14.89
C TRP A 51 -0.34 5.76 -16.29
N ALA A 52 -1.52 5.53 -16.86
CA ALA A 52 -1.64 5.03 -18.23
C ALA A 52 -1.03 6.01 -19.26
N GLU A 53 -1.31 7.31 -19.13
CA GLU A 53 -0.73 8.38 -19.96
C GLU A 53 0.80 8.42 -19.90
N LEU A 54 1.40 8.11 -18.74
CA LEU A 54 2.85 7.99 -18.55
C LEU A 54 3.46 6.74 -19.20
N GLY A 55 2.67 5.96 -19.94
CA GLY A 55 3.13 4.78 -20.67
C GLY A 55 2.90 3.45 -19.96
N ASN A 56 2.17 3.44 -18.83
CA ASN A 56 1.86 2.21 -18.11
C ASN A 56 0.53 1.62 -18.63
N ALA A 57 0.58 0.93 -19.77
CA ALA A 57 -0.58 0.26 -20.34
C ALA A 57 -1.19 -0.75 -19.33
N GLY A 58 -2.52 -0.81 -19.24
CA GLY A 58 -3.23 -1.66 -18.29
C GLY A 58 -3.47 -1.00 -16.92
N TRP A 59 -3.11 0.27 -16.74
CA TRP A 59 -3.23 0.99 -15.47
C TRP A 59 -4.25 2.14 -15.50
N SER A 60 -5.02 2.33 -16.58
CA SER A 60 -6.13 3.28 -16.56
C SER A 60 -7.19 2.87 -15.52
N TYR A 61 -7.98 3.83 -15.06
CA TYR A 61 -9.04 3.54 -14.08
C TYR A 61 -10.00 2.45 -14.57
N ALA A 62 -10.39 2.50 -15.84
CA ALA A 62 -11.27 1.49 -16.44
C ALA A 62 -10.67 0.07 -16.39
N GLU A 63 -9.34 -0.04 -16.53
CA GLU A 63 -8.63 -1.31 -16.51
C GLU A 63 -8.38 -1.83 -15.09
N VAL A 64 -8.15 -0.95 -14.11
CA VAL A 64 -7.90 -1.37 -12.71
C VAL A 64 -9.18 -1.57 -11.89
N LEU A 65 -10.29 -0.90 -12.22
CA LEU A 65 -11.57 -1.00 -11.52
C LEU A 65 -12.08 -2.45 -11.36
N PRO A 66 -12.01 -3.34 -12.38
CA PRO A 66 -12.40 -4.74 -12.23
C PRO A 66 -11.63 -5.48 -11.13
N TYR A 67 -10.35 -5.13 -10.91
CA TYR A 67 -9.53 -5.73 -9.84
C TYR A 67 -9.90 -5.21 -8.47
N PHE A 68 -10.25 -3.94 -8.32
CA PHE A 68 -10.82 -3.41 -7.08
C PHE A 68 -12.11 -4.14 -6.75
N LYS A 69 -13.04 -4.25 -7.70
CA LYS A 69 -14.32 -4.96 -7.52
C LYS A 69 -14.10 -6.45 -7.20
N LYS A 70 -13.14 -7.11 -7.84
CA LYS A 70 -12.80 -8.51 -7.56
C LYS A 70 -12.27 -8.74 -6.14
N SER A 71 -11.52 -7.79 -5.60
CA SER A 71 -10.95 -7.91 -4.26
C SER A 71 -11.93 -7.56 -3.14
N GLU A 72 -12.95 -6.76 -3.44
CA GLU A 72 -13.88 -6.16 -2.48
C GLU A 72 -15.07 -7.05 -2.14
N ASP A 73 -15.51 -6.96 -0.90
CA ASP A 73 -16.83 -7.43 -0.46
C ASP A 73 -17.53 -6.29 0.26
N GLN A 74 -18.23 -5.48 -0.53
CA GLN A 74 -18.90 -4.27 -0.09
C GLN A 74 -20.22 -4.59 0.63
N GLU A 75 -20.37 -4.14 1.87
CA GLU A 75 -21.61 -4.45 2.63
C GLU A 75 -22.85 -3.75 2.06
N ARG A 76 -22.69 -2.64 1.35
CA ARG A 76 -23.80 -1.93 0.69
C ARG A 76 -24.28 -2.63 -0.58
N GLY A 77 -23.58 -3.66 -1.04
CA GLY A 77 -23.90 -4.41 -2.24
C GLY A 77 -23.05 -4.03 -3.45
N ALA A 78 -23.28 -4.72 -4.56
CA ALA A 78 -22.62 -4.47 -5.84
C ALA A 78 -23.13 -3.20 -6.52
N SER A 79 -22.24 -2.51 -7.25
CA SER A 79 -22.58 -1.37 -8.10
C SER A 79 -21.63 -1.29 -9.29
N ASP A 80 -21.72 -0.22 -10.07
CA ASP A 80 -20.77 0.04 -11.15
C ASP A 80 -19.33 0.18 -10.58
N TYR A 81 -19.19 0.66 -9.35
CA TYR A 81 -17.91 0.92 -8.69
C TYR A 81 -17.50 -0.14 -7.66
N HIS A 82 -18.43 -0.94 -7.16
CA HIS A 82 -18.22 -1.85 -6.04
C HIS A 82 -18.47 -3.31 -6.40
N GLY A 83 -17.69 -4.19 -5.75
CA GLY A 83 -17.82 -5.63 -5.84
C GLY A 83 -18.32 -6.26 -4.55
N VAL A 84 -18.85 -7.48 -4.66
CA VAL A 84 -19.25 -8.32 -3.52
C VAL A 84 -18.62 -9.70 -3.64
N GLY A 85 -18.48 -10.38 -2.50
CA GLY A 85 -17.93 -11.75 -2.47
C GLY A 85 -16.40 -11.80 -2.54
N GLY A 86 -15.72 -10.68 -2.67
CA GLY A 86 -14.26 -10.63 -2.61
C GLY A 86 -13.72 -10.87 -1.18
N PRO A 87 -12.41 -11.09 -1.04
CA PRO A 87 -11.80 -11.41 0.25
C PRO A 87 -11.71 -10.20 1.20
N LEU A 88 -11.69 -8.96 0.69
CA LEU A 88 -11.54 -7.74 1.48
C LEU A 88 -12.91 -7.20 1.88
N LYS A 89 -13.26 -7.38 3.16
CA LYS A 89 -14.52 -6.85 3.71
C LYS A 89 -14.45 -5.35 3.88
N VAL A 90 -15.43 -4.65 3.33
CA VAL A 90 -15.60 -3.19 3.44
C VAL A 90 -16.95 -2.90 4.06
N SER A 91 -16.98 -2.13 5.12
CA SER A 91 -18.19 -1.82 5.87
C SER A 91 -18.28 -0.34 6.24
N ASP A 92 -19.49 0.12 6.52
CA ASP A 92 -19.74 1.45 7.04
C ASP A 92 -19.24 1.60 8.47
N LEU A 93 -18.87 2.83 8.82
CA LEU A 93 -18.53 3.19 10.20
C LEU A 93 -19.76 2.97 11.10
N ARG A 94 -19.62 2.12 12.14
CA ARG A 94 -20.72 1.80 13.07
C ARG A 94 -20.96 2.88 14.12
N LEU A 95 -19.89 3.53 14.56
CA LEU A 95 -19.95 4.56 15.58
C LEU A 95 -19.89 5.95 14.92
N ARG A 96 -21.02 6.61 14.84
CA ARG A 96 -21.11 8.01 14.43
C ARG A 96 -21.18 8.90 15.66
N ARG A 97 -20.36 9.93 15.70
CA ARG A 97 -20.30 10.89 16.81
C ARG A 97 -21.03 12.17 16.44
N PRO A 98 -21.80 12.79 17.35
CA PRO A 98 -22.52 14.03 17.05
C PRO A 98 -21.61 15.15 16.50
N ILE A 99 -20.40 15.26 17.02
CA ILE A 99 -19.43 16.27 16.51
C ILE A 99 -19.09 16.08 15.02
N ALA A 100 -19.03 14.85 14.53
CA ALA A 100 -18.78 14.57 13.12
C ALA A 100 -19.99 14.93 12.25
N GLU A 101 -21.22 14.72 12.75
CA GLU A 101 -22.44 15.18 12.07
C GLU A 101 -22.47 16.72 11.93
N HIS A 102 -22.13 17.44 13.03
CA HIS A 102 -22.02 18.90 12.99
C HIS A 102 -20.93 19.38 12.02
N PHE A 103 -19.79 18.67 11.97
CA PHE A 103 -18.72 18.98 11.01
C PHE A 103 -19.21 18.82 9.56
N ILE A 104 -19.88 17.70 9.26
CA ILE A 104 -20.43 17.43 7.93
C ILE A 104 -21.47 18.49 7.57
N ALA A 105 -22.38 18.84 8.48
CA ALA A 105 -23.38 19.87 8.26
C ALA A 105 -22.73 21.24 7.95
N GLY A 106 -21.79 21.68 8.78
CA GLY A 106 -21.08 22.95 8.57
C GLY A 106 -20.29 23.00 7.27
N ALA A 107 -19.64 21.89 6.88
CA ALA A 107 -18.96 21.79 5.60
C ALA A 107 -19.95 21.91 4.43
N THR A 108 -21.10 21.25 4.54
CA THR A 108 -22.15 21.30 3.51
C THR A 108 -22.76 22.72 3.41
N GLU A 109 -23.02 23.39 4.52
CA GLU A 109 -23.47 24.78 4.55
C GLU A 109 -22.44 25.72 3.91
N SER A 110 -21.14 25.38 4.00
CA SER A 110 -20.05 26.11 3.34
C SER A 110 -19.88 25.81 1.86
N GLY A 111 -20.76 24.99 1.26
CA GLY A 111 -20.76 24.67 -0.16
C GLY A 111 -19.96 23.41 -0.55
N ILE A 112 -19.42 22.65 0.42
CA ILE A 112 -18.78 21.37 0.14
C ILE A 112 -19.88 20.30 -0.01
N PRO A 113 -19.98 19.58 -1.13
CA PRO A 113 -21.05 18.61 -1.31
C PRO A 113 -20.94 17.42 -0.34
N PHE A 114 -22.07 16.92 0.15
CA PHE A 114 -22.08 15.67 0.88
C PHE A 114 -21.74 14.51 -0.06
N ASN A 115 -20.79 13.68 0.31
CA ASN A 115 -20.42 12.49 -0.42
C ASN A 115 -20.56 11.24 0.49
N ALA A 116 -21.51 10.39 0.12
CA ALA A 116 -21.74 9.14 0.82
C ALA A 116 -20.79 8.01 0.41
N ASP A 117 -20.03 8.20 -0.69
CA ASP A 117 -19.21 7.15 -1.29
C ASP A 117 -17.99 7.73 -2.03
N TYR A 118 -16.87 7.79 -1.33
CA TYR A 118 -15.60 8.27 -1.87
C TYR A 118 -14.96 7.37 -2.94
N ASN A 119 -15.46 6.14 -3.09
CA ASN A 119 -14.99 5.18 -4.07
C ASN A 119 -16.00 5.00 -5.23
N GLY A 120 -17.01 5.88 -5.28
CA GLY A 120 -18.05 5.91 -6.31
C GLY A 120 -17.67 6.77 -7.52
N ALA A 121 -18.67 7.47 -8.07
CA ALA A 121 -18.52 8.29 -9.27
C ALA A 121 -17.61 9.51 -9.07
N THR A 122 -17.59 10.08 -7.85
CA THR A 122 -16.80 11.24 -7.47
C THR A 122 -16.13 10.99 -6.12
N GLN A 123 -14.95 11.56 -5.93
CA GLN A 123 -14.25 11.49 -4.64
C GLN A 123 -14.39 12.79 -3.84
N GLU A 124 -14.75 13.88 -4.50
CA GLU A 124 -14.94 15.19 -3.86
C GLU A 124 -16.12 15.20 -2.88
N GLY A 125 -15.95 15.93 -1.76
CA GLY A 125 -17.01 16.14 -0.81
C GLY A 125 -16.65 15.84 0.64
N VAL A 126 -17.66 15.87 1.51
CA VAL A 126 -17.57 15.59 2.94
C VAL A 126 -18.52 14.45 3.33
N GLY A 127 -18.05 13.53 4.14
CA GLY A 127 -18.86 12.39 4.60
C GLY A 127 -18.06 11.40 5.44
N TYR A 128 -18.63 10.24 5.69
CA TYR A 128 -17.97 9.18 6.44
C TYR A 128 -17.21 8.23 5.52
N PHE A 129 -15.96 7.95 5.87
CA PHE A 129 -15.21 6.89 5.21
C PHE A 129 -15.74 5.51 5.59
N GLN A 130 -15.76 4.62 4.62
CA GLN A 130 -15.91 3.19 4.86
C GLN A 130 -14.60 2.60 5.41
N GLN A 131 -14.71 1.43 6.01
CA GLN A 131 -13.59 0.80 6.71
C GLN A 131 -13.36 -0.62 6.22
N THR A 132 -12.09 -1.03 6.21
CA THR A 132 -11.69 -2.44 6.06
C THR A 132 -11.95 -3.19 7.36
N ALA A 133 -13.23 -3.46 7.63
CA ALA A 133 -13.70 -4.08 8.85
C ALA A 133 -14.86 -5.04 8.57
N SER A 134 -15.08 -6.00 9.46
CA SER A 134 -16.23 -6.90 9.43
C SER A 134 -16.63 -7.24 10.87
N LYS A 135 -17.92 -7.10 11.19
CA LYS A 135 -18.48 -7.39 12.51
C LYS A 135 -17.72 -6.68 13.65
N GLY A 136 -17.33 -5.43 13.43
CA GLY A 136 -16.60 -4.63 14.41
C GLY A 136 -15.11 -4.98 14.56
N LEU A 137 -14.58 -5.90 13.75
CA LEU A 137 -13.18 -6.31 13.80
C LEU A 137 -12.44 -5.87 12.55
N ARG A 138 -11.20 -5.41 12.73
CA ARG A 138 -10.25 -5.12 11.64
C ARG A 138 -10.16 -6.28 10.64
N TRP A 139 -10.21 -5.95 9.35
CA TRP A 139 -10.05 -6.90 8.26
C TRP A 139 -8.77 -6.60 7.48
N SER A 140 -7.62 -6.94 8.08
CA SER A 140 -6.29 -6.71 7.47
C SER A 140 -6.07 -7.59 6.23
N THR A 141 -5.07 -7.25 5.42
CA THR A 141 -4.66 -8.06 4.26
C THR A 141 -4.23 -9.48 4.67
N ALA A 142 -3.67 -9.65 5.87
CA ALA A 142 -3.39 -10.99 6.41
C ALA A 142 -4.67 -11.81 6.59
N LYS A 143 -5.75 -11.20 7.09
CA LYS A 143 -7.06 -11.88 7.21
C LYS A 143 -7.70 -12.12 5.84
N ALA A 144 -7.69 -11.09 4.98
CA ALA A 144 -8.37 -11.12 3.71
C ALA A 144 -7.72 -12.10 2.72
N PHE A 145 -6.41 -12.04 2.57
CA PHE A 145 -5.69 -12.72 1.49
C PHE A 145 -4.77 -13.84 2.01
N LEU A 146 -3.93 -13.56 3.01
CA LEU A 146 -2.93 -14.52 3.44
C LEU A 146 -3.54 -15.72 4.15
N ARG A 147 -4.47 -15.50 5.09
CA ARG A 147 -5.07 -16.58 5.88
C ARG A 147 -5.75 -17.66 5.01
N PRO A 148 -6.58 -17.33 4.02
CA PRO A 148 -7.13 -18.32 3.08
C PRO A 148 -6.06 -19.03 2.25
N ALA A 149 -5.02 -18.28 1.82
CA ALA A 149 -3.97 -18.81 0.96
C ALA A 149 -2.97 -19.71 1.69
N ARG A 150 -2.80 -19.61 3.00
CA ARG A 150 -1.80 -20.37 3.78
C ARG A 150 -1.90 -21.88 3.65
N LYS A 151 -3.06 -22.40 3.25
CA LYS A 151 -3.27 -23.84 3.04
C LYS A 151 -2.80 -24.32 1.66
N ARG A 152 -2.39 -23.43 0.77
CA ARG A 152 -1.93 -23.78 -0.57
C ARG A 152 -0.53 -24.39 -0.49
N ALA A 153 -0.33 -25.56 -1.10
CA ALA A 153 0.96 -26.25 -1.10
C ALA A 153 2.08 -25.47 -1.82
N ASN A 154 1.70 -24.57 -2.73
CA ASN A 154 2.63 -23.73 -3.50
C ASN A 154 2.90 -22.38 -2.84
N LEU A 155 2.45 -22.13 -1.61
CA LEU A 155 2.73 -20.88 -0.86
C LEU A 155 3.65 -21.18 0.32
N ARG A 156 4.81 -20.54 0.31
CA ARG A 156 5.71 -20.46 1.45
C ARG A 156 5.77 -19.03 2.00
N VAL A 157 5.62 -18.87 3.29
CA VAL A 157 5.68 -17.58 3.99
C VAL A 157 6.86 -17.58 4.93
N GLU A 158 7.85 -16.76 4.62
CA GLU A 158 9.01 -16.52 5.48
C GLU A 158 8.77 -15.27 6.32
N VAL A 159 9.01 -15.36 7.61
CA VAL A 159 8.92 -14.25 8.56
C VAL A 159 10.28 -13.93 9.14
N ARG A 160 10.46 -12.75 9.72
CA ARG A 160 11.77 -12.26 10.23
C ARG A 160 12.85 -12.31 9.15
N ALA A 161 12.45 -12.14 7.90
CA ALA A 161 13.31 -12.14 6.73
C ALA A 161 13.43 -10.69 6.21
N GLN A 162 14.53 -10.03 6.55
CA GLN A 162 14.81 -8.66 6.10
C GLN A 162 15.46 -8.73 4.72
N ILE A 163 14.75 -8.22 3.72
CA ILE A 163 15.29 -8.13 2.35
C ILE A 163 16.45 -7.14 2.34
N THR A 164 17.58 -7.55 1.78
CA THR A 164 18.76 -6.69 1.60
C THR A 164 18.84 -6.13 0.19
N ARG A 165 18.50 -6.93 -0.80
CA ARG A 165 18.48 -6.50 -2.22
C ARG A 165 17.75 -7.48 -3.12
N VAL A 166 17.40 -7.02 -4.31
CA VAL A 166 17.02 -7.84 -5.47
C VAL A 166 18.28 -8.32 -6.18
N LEU A 167 18.27 -9.56 -6.65
CA LEU A 167 19.35 -10.15 -7.43
C LEU A 167 19.03 -10.02 -8.92
N PHE A 168 19.98 -9.51 -9.70
CA PHE A 168 19.86 -9.35 -11.15
C PHE A 168 20.84 -10.24 -11.92
N GLU A 169 20.44 -10.69 -13.09
CA GLU A 169 21.26 -11.25 -14.15
C GLU A 169 21.02 -10.41 -15.41
N GLY A 170 21.94 -9.49 -15.70
CA GLY A 170 21.72 -8.43 -16.66
C GLY A 170 20.53 -7.55 -16.25
N LYS A 171 19.50 -7.46 -17.09
CA LYS A 171 18.28 -6.66 -16.80
C LYS A 171 17.15 -7.45 -16.15
N ARG A 172 17.34 -8.73 -15.85
CA ARG A 172 16.32 -9.60 -15.29
C ARG A 172 16.49 -9.76 -13.79
N ALA A 173 15.43 -9.51 -13.02
CA ALA A 173 15.38 -9.88 -11.61
C ALA A 173 15.22 -11.40 -11.49
N VAL A 174 16.17 -12.05 -10.81
CA VAL A 174 16.26 -13.51 -10.69
C VAL A 174 16.12 -14.02 -9.28
N GLY A 175 15.85 -13.13 -8.31
CA GLY A 175 15.69 -13.51 -6.92
C GLY A 175 15.88 -12.34 -5.97
N ILE A 176 15.98 -12.70 -4.69
CA ILE A 176 16.23 -11.75 -3.61
C ILE A 176 17.34 -12.30 -2.69
N GLU A 177 18.06 -11.39 -2.06
CA GLU A 177 18.90 -11.68 -0.90
C GLU A 177 18.20 -11.13 0.35
N TYR A 178 18.25 -11.87 1.43
CA TYR A 178 17.62 -11.47 2.68
C TYR A 178 18.41 -11.99 3.89
N ARG A 179 18.31 -11.27 4.99
CA ARG A 179 18.89 -11.67 6.30
C ARG A 179 17.78 -12.30 7.15
N GLN A 180 18.07 -13.50 7.66
CA GLN A 180 17.19 -14.20 8.59
C GLN A 180 18.03 -14.88 9.67
N ASP A 181 17.69 -14.66 10.93
CA ASP A 181 18.40 -15.20 12.10
C ASP A 181 19.94 -14.93 12.03
N GLY A 182 20.31 -13.71 11.61
CA GLY A 182 21.69 -13.25 11.45
C GLY A 182 22.43 -13.74 10.21
N GLN A 183 21.84 -14.65 9.43
CA GLN A 183 22.45 -15.23 8.24
C GLN A 183 21.91 -14.60 6.95
N LEU A 184 22.79 -14.35 5.99
CA LEU A 184 22.40 -14.01 4.62
C LEU A 184 21.93 -15.27 3.89
N ARG A 185 20.79 -15.16 3.23
CA ARG A 185 20.18 -16.22 2.44
C ARG A 185 19.72 -15.65 1.10
N GLN A 186 19.49 -16.53 0.15
CA GLN A 186 18.96 -16.16 -1.15
C GLN A 186 17.74 -17.03 -1.50
N ALA A 187 16.78 -16.41 -2.19
CA ALA A 187 15.68 -17.11 -2.82
C ALA A 187 15.66 -16.75 -4.31
N ARG A 188 15.67 -17.76 -5.16
CA ARG A 188 15.63 -17.60 -6.63
C ARG A 188 14.21 -17.56 -7.13
N ALA A 189 13.95 -16.74 -8.13
CA ALA A 189 12.67 -16.61 -8.81
C ALA A 189 12.81 -17.06 -10.26
N SER A 190 11.99 -18.03 -10.69
CA SER A 190 11.89 -18.44 -12.09
C SER A 190 10.97 -17.55 -12.91
N GLY A 191 9.96 -16.96 -12.28
CA GLY A 191 9.01 -16.00 -12.87
C GLY A 191 9.46 -14.58 -12.63
N GLU A 192 8.96 -13.97 -11.57
CA GLU A 192 9.14 -12.54 -11.24
C GLU A 192 9.46 -12.33 -9.76
N VAL A 193 10.02 -11.17 -9.45
CA VAL A 193 10.15 -10.63 -8.10
C VAL A 193 9.17 -9.47 -7.95
N ILE A 194 8.25 -9.55 -6.98
CA ILE A 194 7.22 -8.54 -6.74
C ILE A 194 7.54 -7.80 -5.44
N LEU A 195 7.81 -6.51 -5.52
CA LEU A 195 8.08 -5.66 -4.36
C LEU A 195 6.79 -5.05 -3.83
N CYS A 196 6.44 -5.40 -2.59
CA CYS A 196 5.26 -4.89 -1.87
C CYS A 196 5.64 -4.37 -0.48
N ALA A 197 6.83 -3.76 -0.34
CA ALA A 197 7.37 -3.29 0.93
C ALA A 197 6.86 -1.89 1.36
N GLY A 198 5.91 -1.34 0.60
CA GLY A 198 5.33 -0.02 0.85
C GLY A 198 6.09 1.12 0.18
N ALA A 199 5.59 2.35 0.35
CA ALA A 199 6.08 3.53 -0.36
C ALA A 199 7.54 3.91 -0.03
N ILE A 200 8.03 3.51 1.13
CA ILE A 200 9.41 3.73 1.58
C ILE A 200 10.26 2.49 1.31
N GLY A 201 9.82 1.32 1.76
CA GLY A 201 10.65 0.11 1.68
C GLY A 201 10.90 -0.39 0.27
N SER A 202 9.96 -0.27 -0.67
CA SER A 202 10.17 -0.73 -2.04
C SER A 202 11.22 0.10 -2.79
N PRO A 203 11.17 1.45 -2.78
CA PRO A 203 12.26 2.27 -3.33
C PRO A 203 13.60 2.01 -2.65
N GLN A 204 13.64 1.89 -1.33
CA GLN A 204 14.86 1.58 -0.59
C GLN A 204 15.49 0.26 -1.04
N ILE A 205 14.69 -0.80 -1.19
CA ILE A 205 15.17 -2.09 -1.68
C ILE A 205 15.74 -1.95 -3.11
N LEU A 206 15.08 -1.19 -3.99
CA LEU A 206 15.58 -0.94 -5.34
C LEU A 206 16.92 -0.20 -5.30
N GLN A 207 17.05 0.87 -4.52
CA GLN A 207 18.30 1.60 -4.35
C GLN A 207 19.41 0.69 -3.80
N CYS A 208 19.14 -0.09 -2.74
CA CYS A 208 20.09 -1.07 -2.21
C CYS A 208 20.44 -2.18 -3.24
N SER A 209 19.67 -2.32 -4.30
CA SER A 209 19.91 -3.24 -5.41
C SER A 209 20.64 -2.59 -6.60
N GLY A 210 21.05 -1.33 -6.48
CA GLY A 210 21.71 -0.58 -7.54
C GLY A 210 20.75 -0.01 -8.60
N VAL A 211 19.45 0.07 -8.31
CA VAL A 211 18.42 0.59 -9.21
C VAL A 211 17.90 1.92 -8.68
N GLY A 212 18.20 3.02 -9.36
CA GLY A 212 17.81 4.36 -8.96
C GLY A 212 18.64 5.45 -9.65
N PRO A 213 18.47 6.73 -9.26
CA PRO A 213 19.27 7.83 -9.81
C PRO A 213 20.75 7.63 -9.52
N ARG A 214 21.57 7.69 -10.56
CA ARG A 214 23.03 7.44 -10.50
C ARG A 214 23.72 8.28 -9.43
N THR A 215 23.44 9.57 -9.39
CA THR A 215 24.06 10.49 -8.43
C THR A 215 23.81 10.07 -6.99
N LEU A 216 22.56 9.73 -6.66
CA LEU A 216 22.19 9.25 -5.33
C LEU A 216 22.90 7.94 -4.96
N LEU A 217 22.95 6.98 -5.89
CA LEU A 217 23.59 5.68 -5.64
C LEU A 217 25.09 5.83 -5.42
N GLU A 218 25.76 6.69 -6.20
CA GLU A 218 27.19 6.99 -6.05
C GLU A 218 27.51 7.69 -4.72
N GLU A 219 26.64 8.62 -4.28
CA GLU A 219 26.77 9.31 -2.98
C GLU A 219 26.72 8.34 -1.78
N VAL A 220 25.89 7.30 -1.86
CA VAL A 220 25.75 6.29 -0.78
C VAL A 220 26.62 5.04 -1.03
N ILE A 221 27.57 5.11 -1.98
CA ILE A 221 28.55 4.06 -2.31
C ILE A 221 27.87 2.73 -2.72
N ILE A 222 26.77 2.83 -3.45
CA ILE A 222 26.10 1.68 -4.05
C ILE A 222 26.46 1.58 -5.53
N ALA A 223 26.89 0.40 -5.97
CA ALA A 223 27.17 0.16 -7.39
C ALA A 223 25.89 0.32 -8.23
N VAL A 224 25.97 1.09 -9.30
CA VAL A 224 24.84 1.37 -10.19
C VAL A 224 24.63 0.18 -11.12
N GLU A 225 23.55 -0.57 -10.91
CA GLU A 225 23.10 -1.63 -11.82
C GLU A 225 22.19 -1.07 -12.92
N ARG A 226 21.38 -0.09 -12.57
CA ARG A 226 20.47 0.60 -13.49
C ARG A 226 20.23 2.03 -13.07
N ASP A 227 20.50 2.96 -13.98
CA ASP A 227 20.21 4.37 -13.79
C ASP A 227 18.77 4.66 -14.24
N GLU A 228 17.91 5.04 -13.30
CA GLU A 228 16.50 5.33 -13.58
C GLU A 228 16.25 6.83 -13.85
N GLY A 229 17.30 7.63 -13.90
CA GLY A 229 17.15 9.05 -14.24
C GLY A 229 16.16 9.81 -13.32
N ARG A 230 15.91 11.05 -13.61
CA ARG A 230 14.95 11.90 -12.83
C ARG A 230 13.51 11.48 -12.97
#